data_b176e095a3734faed3bfd13d2f0949f4
#
_entry.id   b176e095a3734faed3bfd13d2f0949f4
#
_cell.length_a   1.000
_cell.length_b   1.000
_cell.length_c   1.000
_cell.angle_alpha   90.00
_cell.angle_beta   90.00
_cell.angle_gamma   90.00
#
_symmetry.space_group_name_H-M   'P 1'
#
loop_
_entity.id
_entity.type
_entity.pdbx_description
1 polymer ?
#
loop_
_entity_poly.entity_id
_entity_poly.type
_entity_poly.pdbx_seq_one_letter_code
_entity_poly.pdbx_strand_id
1 'polypeptide(L)'
;MHWLQHSTLKSARAWRLKMALRTVYANAVKHNDQALAKAELSSWLSWATRCRLEPFKKLANTLKQRLDGVVRGMLDNRSNAYVEAMNGLLQQAKRAARGFRTAANFIAIAYLRMSKLKHLPSNPLEPALPKYNVPIHRCL
;
A
#
# COMPACT_ATOMS: atom_id res chain seq x y z
N MET A 1 17.90 17.99 15.33
CA MET A 1 18.01 16.50 15.22
C MET A 1 19.45 15.99 15.08
N HIS A 2 20.44 16.86 15.12
CA HIS A 2 21.87 16.54 14.97
C HIS A 2 22.41 15.56 16.05
N TRP A 3 21.88 15.61 17.24
CA TRP A 3 22.25 14.79 18.39
C TRP A 3 22.05 13.27 18.21
N LEU A 4 20.96 12.85 17.53
CA LEU A 4 20.69 11.43 17.30
C LEU A 4 21.66 10.77 16.31
N GLN A 5 22.34 11.55 15.49
CA GLN A 5 23.27 11.02 14.48
C GLN A 5 24.56 10.45 15.10
N HIS A 6 24.96 10.99 16.23
CA HIS A 6 26.22 10.61 16.91
C HIS A 6 26.00 9.75 18.16
N SER A 7 24.76 9.51 18.56
CA SER A 7 24.44 8.70 19.74
C SER A 7 24.66 7.20 19.50
N THR A 8 25.22 6.51 20.50
CA THR A 8 25.39 5.05 20.49
C THR A 8 24.17 4.27 20.96
N LEU A 9 23.12 4.97 21.37
CA LEU A 9 21.87 4.38 21.84
C LEU A 9 21.24 3.43 20.78
N LYS A 10 20.58 2.38 21.25
CA LYS A 10 19.87 1.42 20.37
C LYS A 10 18.83 2.12 19.49
N SER A 11 18.10 3.09 20.05
CA SER A 11 17.09 3.91 19.34
C SER A 11 17.73 4.76 18.24
N ALA A 12 18.88 5.38 18.50
CA ALA A 12 19.60 6.19 17.51
C ALA A 12 20.11 5.32 16.35
N ARG A 13 20.62 4.12 16.65
CA ARG A 13 21.03 3.16 15.61
C ARG A 13 19.85 2.68 14.77
N ALA A 14 18.73 2.38 15.41
CA ALA A 14 17.49 2.01 14.72
C ALA A 14 17.00 3.13 13.80
N TRP A 15 17.03 4.37 14.28
CA TRP A 15 16.65 5.55 13.50
C TRP A 15 17.54 5.72 12.26
N ARG A 16 18.86 5.58 12.40
CA ARG A 16 19.81 5.66 11.26
C ARG A 16 19.54 4.59 10.21
N LEU A 17 19.31 3.34 10.62
CA LEU A 17 18.95 2.24 9.71
C LEU A 17 17.63 2.52 8.96
N LYS A 18 16.63 3.02 9.69
CA LYS A 18 15.33 3.42 9.10
C LYS A 18 15.51 4.54 8.08
N MET A 19 16.27 5.58 8.43
CA MET A 19 16.49 6.72 7.54
C MET A 19 17.28 6.32 6.29
N ALA A 20 18.31 5.50 6.43
CA ALA A 20 19.06 4.98 5.30
C ALA A 20 18.19 4.14 4.36
N LEU A 21 17.32 3.26 4.88
CA LEU A 21 16.39 2.52 4.04
C LEU A 21 15.44 3.45 3.28
N ARG A 22 14.94 4.48 3.95
CA ARG A 22 14.08 5.49 3.31
C ARG A 22 14.81 6.21 2.18
N THR A 23 16.10 6.50 2.34
CA THR A 23 16.92 7.11 1.27
C THR A 23 17.09 6.15 0.09
N VAL A 24 17.32 4.86 0.33
CA VAL A 24 17.39 3.84 -0.73
C VAL A 24 16.09 3.82 -1.55
N TYR A 25 14.92 3.83 -0.89
CA TYR A 25 13.63 3.92 -1.57
C TYR A 25 13.48 5.21 -2.40
N ALA A 26 13.85 6.36 -1.83
CA ALA A 26 13.77 7.65 -2.54
C ALA A 26 14.68 7.68 -3.78
N ASN A 27 15.90 7.14 -3.66
CA ASN A 27 16.83 7.04 -4.77
C ASN A 27 16.33 6.11 -5.87
N ALA A 28 15.77 4.95 -5.51
CA ALA A 28 15.20 4.00 -6.46
C ALA A 28 14.09 4.65 -7.30
N VAL A 29 13.18 5.39 -6.65
CA VAL A 29 12.11 6.14 -7.35
C VAL A 29 12.69 7.24 -8.23
N LYS A 30 13.69 7.98 -7.73
CA LYS A 30 14.28 9.11 -8.45
C LYS A 30 15.04 8.70 -9.70
N HIS A 31 15.85 7.66 -9.61
CA HIS A 31 16.73 7.22 -10.69
C HIS A 31 16.08 6.19 -11.62
N ASN A 32 15.07 5.47 -11.13
CA ASN A 32 14.35 4.41 -11.84
C ASN A 32 15.29 3.37 -12.50
N ASP A 33 16.41 3.10 -11.82
CA ASP A 33 17.43 2.13 -12.25
C ASP A 33 17.42 0.91 -11.34
N GLN A 34 17.13 -0.25 -11.93
CA GLN A 34 17.04 -1.52 -11.20
C GLN A 34 18.38 -1.98 -10.64
N ALA A 35 19.46 -1.80 -11.40
CA ALA A 35 20.79 -2.22 -10.96
C ALA A 35 21.28 -1.38 -9.78
N LEU A 36 21.10 -0.07 -9.86
CA LEU A 36 21.43 0.87 -8.79
C LEU A 36 20.59 0.59 -7.54
N ALA A 37 19.28 0.44 -7.67
CA ALA A 37 18.38 0.15 -6.56
C ALA A 37 18.75 -1.19 -5.87
N LYS A 38 19.10 -2.21 -6.64
CA LYS A 38 19.55 -3.51 -6.12
C LYS A 38 20.88 -3.40 -5.38
N ALA A 39 21.83 -2.63 -5.90
CA ALA A 39 23.14 -2.41 -5.27
C ALA A 39 22.98 -1.65 -3.93
N GLU A 40 22.25 -0.54 -3.92
CA GLU A 40 22.00 0.24 -2.70
C GLU A 40 21.26 -0.58 -1.64
N LEU A 41 20.22 -1.33 -2.03
CA LEU A 41 19.49 -2.20 -1.11
C LEU A 41 20.38 -3.31 -0.55
N SER A 42 21.22 -3.93 -1.38
CA SER A 42 22.17 -4.96 -0.95
C SER A 42 23.20 -4.42 0.06
N SER A 43 23.68 -3.20 -0.16
CA SER A 43 24.56 -2.49 0.77
C SER A 43 23.87 -2.26 2.12
N TRP A 44 22.63 -1.76 2.10
CA TRP A 44 21.83 -1.59 3.30
C TRP A 44 21.57 -2.92 4.04
N LEU A 45 21.23 -3.99 3.32
CA LEU A 45 21.02 -5.33 3.89
C LEU A 45 22.27 -5.84 4.61
N SER A 46 23.45 -5.65 4.01
CA SER A 46 24.74 -6.00 4.61
C SER A 46 24.98 -5.23 5.92
N TRP A 47 24.61 -3.95 5.96
CA TRP A 47 24.69 -3.15 7.18
C TRP A 47 23.66 -3.60 8.23
N ALA A 48 22.42 -3.82 7.85
CA ALA A 48 21.34 -4.23 8.74
C ALA A 48 21.57 -5.62 9.37
N THR A 49 22.16 -6.57 8.64
CA THR A 49 22.48 -7.91 9.17
C THR A 49 23.60 -7.86 10.21
N ARG A 50 24.54 -6.92 10.08
CA ARG A 50 25.65 -6.73 11.03
C ARG A 50 25.27 -5.85 12.24
N CYS A 51 24.10 -5.17 12.20
CA CYS A 51 23.66 -4.39 13.34
C CYS A 51 23.27 -5.31 14.51
N ARG A 52 23.52 -4.84 15.75
CA ARG A 52 23.20 -5.60 16.98
C ARG A 52 21.73 -5.42 17.41
N LEU A 53 20.80 -5.28 16.43
CA LEU A 53 19.38 -5.06 16.65
C LEU A 53 18.60 -6.21 16.00
N GLU A 54 18.11 -7.15 16.80
CA GLU A 54 17.41 -8.35 16.31
C GLU A 54 16.22 -8.05 15.38
N PRO A 55 15.35 -7.04 15.62
CA PRO A 55 14.27 -6.72 14.70
C PRO A 55 14.78 -6.35 13.29
N PHE A 56 15.89 -5.64 13.18
CA PHE A 56 16.47 -5.26 11.88
C PHE A 56 17.13 -6.44 11.17
N LYS A 57 17.72 -7.38 11.91
CA LYS A 57 18.26 -8.62 11.32
C LYS A 57 17.12 -9.46 10.71
N LYS A 58 16.01 -9.62 11.45
CA LYS A 58 14.81 -10.32 10.94
C LYS A 58 14.26 -9.66 9.69
N LEU A 59 14.13 -8.32 9.71
CA LEU A 59 13.69 -7.55 8.55
C LEU A 59 14.64 -7.73 7.36
N ALA A 60 15.95 -7.62 7.58
CA ALA A 60 16.96 -7.79 6.52
C ALA A 60 16.89 -9.18 5.90
N ASN A 61 16.73 -10.23 6.69
CA ASN A 61 16.57 -11.60 6.18
C ASN A 61 15.31 -11.76 5.32
N THR A 62 14.17 -11.18 5.76
CA THR A 62 12.91 -11.20 4.99
C THR A 62 13.06 -10.46 3.65
N LEU A 63 13.69 -9.28 3.65
CA LEU A 63 13.93 -8.50 2.43
C LEU A 63 14.91 -9.22 1.48
N LYS A 64 15.94 -9.88 2.03
CA LYS A 64 16.92 -10.63 1.25
C LYS A 64 16.27 -11.79 0.50
N GLN A 65 15.34 -12.51 1.13
CA GLN A 65 14.62 -13.63 0.49
C GLN A 65 13.75 -13.17 -0.70
N ARG A 66 13.32 -11.92 -0.71
CA ARG A 66 12.42 -11.36 -1.73
C ARG A 66 13.01 -10.14 -2.45
N LEU A 67 14.35 -10.10 -2.57
CA LEU A 67 15.09 -8.94 -3.03
C LEU A 67 14.56 -8.38 -4.37
N ASP A 68 14.39 -9.24 -5.36
CA ASP A 68 13.96 -8.80 -6.70
C ASP A 68 12.52 -8.27 -6.70
N GLY A 69 11.63 -8.87 -5.89
CA GLY A 69 10.27 -8.37 -5.71
C GLY A 69 10.22 -7.01 -5.01
N VAL A 70 11.09 -6.81 -4.01
CA VAL A 70 11.22 -5.54 -3.28
C VAL A 70 11.74 -4.44 -4.21
N VAL A 71 12.80 -4.72 -4.97
CA VAL A 71 13.38 -3.78 -5.95
C VAL A 71 12.33 -3.38 -6.99
N ARG A 72 11.58 -4.33 -7.55
CA ARG A 72 10.49 -4.04 -8.48
C ARG A 72 9.41 -3.16 -7.84
N GLY A 73 9.01 -3.46 -6.61
CA GLY A 73 8.05 -2.63 -5.87
C GLY A 73 8.54 -1.21 -5.59
N MET A 74 9.85 -1.02 -5.38
CA MET A 74 10.46 0.30 -5.23
C MET A 74 10.37 1.12 -6.53
N LEU A 75 10.71 0.51 -7.68
CA LEU A 75 10.67 1.16 -8.99
C LEU A 75 9.24 1.51 -9.39
N ASP A 76 8.29 0.60 -9.16
CA ASP A 76 6.86 0.82 -9.43
C ASP A 76 6.24 1.89 -8.50
N ASN A 77 6.98 2.37 -7.50
CA ASN A 77 6.49 3.31 -6.48
C ASN A 77 5.16 2.87 -5.85
N ARG A 78 4.98 1.55 -5.66
CA ARG A 78 3.75 0.99 -5.10
C ARG A 78 3.66 1.30 -3.62
N SER A 79 2.68 2.10 -3.26
CA SER A 79 2.34 2.37 -1.87
C SER A 79 1.21 1.45 -1.38
N ASN A 80 1.12 1.25 -0.07
CA ASN A 80 -0.01 0.56 0.55
C ASN A 80 -1.34 1.34 0.44
N ALA A 81 -1.30 2.61 -0.01
CA ALA A 81 -2.47 3.47 -0.09
C ALA A 81 -3.62 2.84 -0.90
N TYR A 82 -3.31 2.16 -2.01
CA TYR A 82 -4.31 1.44 -2.79
C TYR A 82 -4.96 0.30 -1.97
N VAL A 83 -4.14 -0.51 -1.29
CA VAL A 83 -4.62 -1.64 -0.46
C VAL A 83 -5.43 -1.11 0.72
N GLU A 84 -4.99 -0.02 1.35
CA GLU A 84 -5.71 0.64 2.45
C GLU A 84 -7.06 1.19 1.97
N ALA A 85 -7.11 1.84 0.80
CA ALA A 85 -8.35 2.32 0.20
C ALA A 85 -9.33 1.16 -0.08
N MET A 86 -8.84 0.05 -0.65
CA MET A 86 -9.64 -1.15 -0.90
C MET A 86 -10.16 -1.77 0.40
N ASN A 87 -9.30 -1.90 1.40
CA ASN A 87 -9.70 -2.38 2.73
C ASN A 87 -10.75 -1.46 3.36
N GLY A 88 -10.62 -0.15 3.20
CA GLY A 88 -11.61 0.84 3.63
C GLY A 88 -12.97 0.60 3.01
N LEU A 89 -13.03 0.40 1.69
CA LEU A 89 -14.27 0.08 0.96
C LEU A 89 -14.91 -1.24 1.44
N LEU A 90 -14.11 -2.26 1.68
CA LEU A 90 -14.59 -3.55 2.20
C LEU A 90 -15.14 -3.43 3.62
N GLN A 91 -14.47 -2.68 4.49
CA GLN A 91 -14.96 -2.42 5.85
C GLN A 91 -16.26 -1.60 5.83
N GLN A 92 -16.37 -0.63 4.94
CA GLN A 92 -17.60 0.13 4.75
C GLN A 92 -18.75 -0.76 4.27
N ALA A 93 -18.51 -1.67 3.31
CA ALA A 93 -19.49 -2.64 2.85
C ALA A 93 -19.96 -3.55 4.00
N LYS A 94 -19.01 -4.05 4.82
CA LYS A 94 -19.31 -4.88 5.98
C LYS A 94 -20.17 -4.16 7.01
N ARG A 95 -19.87 -2.91 7.30
CA ARG A 95 -20.66 -2.07 8.24
C ARG A 95 -22.07 -1.79 7.70
N ALA A 96 -22.20 -1.42 6.42
CA ALA A 96 -23.48 -1.14 5.79
C ALA A 96 -24.41 -2.35 5.78
N ALA A 97 -23.87 -3.55 5.58
CA ALA A 97 -24.63 -4.80 5.62
C ALA A 97 -24.87 -5.34 7.03
N ARG A 98 -24.41 -4.64 8.09
CA ARG A 98 -24.44 -5.14 9.48
C ARG A 98 -23.82 -6.53 9.64
N GLY A 99 -22.87 -6.88 8.77
CA GLY A 99 -22.26 -8.18 8.64
C GLY A 99 -22.85 -9.00 7.50
N PHE A 100 -22.15 -10.07 7.14
CA PHE A 100 -22.59 -10.99 6.08
C PHE A 100 -22.84 -12.38 6.69
N ARG A 101 -23.96 -13.00 6.31
CA ARG A 101 -24.33 -14.32 6.81
C ARG A 101 -23.34 -15.42 6.38
N THR A 102 -22.75 -15.26 5.19
CA THR A 102 -21.79 -16.21 4.63
C THR A 102 -20.58 -15.48 4.05
N ALA A 103 -19.42 -16.14 4.05
CA ALA A 103 -18.21 -15.62 3.40
C ALA A 103 -18.42 -15.42 1.89
N ALA A 104 -19.19 -16.30 1.23
CA ALA A 104 -19.50 -16.20 -0.19
C ALA A 104 -20.20 -14.89 -0.54
N ASN A 105 -21.19 -14.49 0.25
CA ASN A 105 -21.91 -13.21 0.05
C ASN A 105 -20.98 -12.01 0.21
N PHE A 106 -20.07 -12.06 1.20
CA PHE A 106 -19.07 -11.02 1.36
C PHE A 106 -18.11 -10.93 0.17
N ILE A 107 -17.63 -12.08 -0.32
CA ILE A 107 -16.74 -12.15 -1.49
C ILE A 107 -17.44 -11.58 -2.73
N ALA A 108 -18.70 -11.96 -2.98
CA ALA A 108 -19.47 -11.44 -4.11
C ALA A 108 -19.60 -9.91 -4.06
N ILE A 109 -19.96 -9.36 -2.91
CA ILE A 109 -20.05 -7.89 -2.72
C ILE A 109 -18.69 -7.22 -2.84
N ALA A 110 -17.62 -7.87 -2.34
CA ALA A 110 -16.26 -7.37 -2.50
C ALA A 110 -15.90 -7.23 -3.99
N TYR A 111 -16.15 -8.27 -4.79
CA TYR A 111 -15.92 -8.21 -6.23
C TYR A 111 -16.78 -7.14 -6.92
N LEU A 112 -18.06 -7.03 -6.61
CA LEU A 112 -18.93 -6.01 -7.17
C LEU A 112 -18.47 -4.58 -6.87
N ARG A 113 -18.00 -4.32 -5.66
CA ARG A 113 -17.51 -2.99 -5.25
C ARG A 113 -16.12 -2.64 -5.78
N MET A 114 -15.26 -3.66 -5.96
CA MET A 114 -13.89 -3.47 -6.41
C MET A 114 -13.73 -3.58 -7.93
N SER A 115 -14.61 -4.32 -8.61
CA SER A 115 -14.62 -4.40 -10.07
C SER A 115 -15.22 -3.12 -10.64
N LYS A 116 -14.49 -2.46 -11.54
CA LYS A 116 -15.02 -1.38 -12.36
C LYS A 116 -15.91 -2.01 -13.46
N LEU A 117 -17.10 -2.46 -13.10
CA LEU A 117 -18.04 -3.05 -14.05
C LEU A 117 -18.44 -1.99 -15.08
N LYS A 118 -18.01 -2.16 -16.32
CA LYS A 118 -18.35 -1.25 -17.43
C LYS A 118 -19.73 -1.53 -17.99
N HIS A 119 -20.23 -2.74 -17.82
CA HIS A 119 -21.54 -3.19 -18.32
C HIS A 119 -22.32 -3.80 -17.17
N LEU A 120 -23.09 -2.97 -16.49
CA LEU A 120 -24.13 -3.48 -15.60
C LEU A 120 -25.33 -3.88 -16.46
N PRO A 121 -25.98 -5.03 -16.19
CA PRO A 121 -27.26 -5.33 -16.85
C PRO A 121 -28.23 -4.18 -16.58
N SER A 122 -28.97 -3.77 -17.59
CA SER A 122 -30.03 -2.76 -17.44
C SER A 122 -30.97 -3.22 -16.31
N ASN A 123 -31.31 -2.30 -15.43
CA ASN A 123 -32.27 -2.60 -14.35
C ASN A 123 -33.61 -3.00 -14.99
N PRO A 124 -34.11 -4.22 -14.78
CA PRO A 124 -35.38 -4.63 -15.36
C PRO A 124 -36.58 -3.78 -14.90
N LEU A 125 -36.40 -2.98 -13.83
CA LEU A 125 -37.41 -2.05 -13.30
C LEU A 125 -37.26 -0.62 -13.87
N GLU A 126 -36.21 -0.37 -14.67
CA GLU A 126 -35.95 0.98 -15.22
C GLU A 126 -37.05 1.50 -16.19
N PRO A 127 -37.76 0.63 -16.96
CA PRO A 127 -38.88 1.09 -17.79
C PRO A 127 -40.12 1.53 -17.00
N ALA A 128 -40.23 1.12 -15.73
CA ALA A 128 -41.38 1.39 -14.88
C ALA A 128 -41.28 2.69 -14.07
N LEU A 129 -40.08 3.31 -14.04
CA LEU A 129 -39.89 4.56 -13.31
C LEU A 129 -40.03 5.76 -14.27
N PRO A 130 -40.98 6.68 -14.05
CA PRO A 130 -41.03 7.92 -14.82
C PRO A 130 -39.70 8.67 -14.64
N LYS A 131 -39.11 9.09 -15.77
CA LYS A 131 -37.92 9.95 -15.73
C LYS A 131 -38.31 11.28 -15.09
N TYR A 132 -38.03 11.42 -13.80
CA TYR A 132 -38.16 12.70 -13.13
C TYR A 132 -37.08 13.62 -13.68
N ASN A 133 -37.46 14.49 -14.61
CA ASN A 133 -36.67 15.66 -14.99
C ASN A 133 -36.80 16.65 -13.83
N VAL A 134 -35.86 16.58 -12.88
CA VAL A 134 -35.71 17.63 -11.87
C VAL A 134 -34.96 18.77 -12.57
N PRO A 135 -35.57 19.93 -12.84
CA PRO A 135 -34.83 21.09 -13.31
C PRO A 135 -33.89 21.54 -12.19
N ILE A 136 -32.60 21.48 -12.45
CA ILE A 136 -31.59 22.05 -11.56
C ILE A 136 -31.76 23.58 -11.64
N HIS A 137 -32.60 24.14 -10.80
CA HIS A 137 -32.58 25.57 -10.57
C HIS A 137 -31.26 25.92 -9.91
N ARG A 138 -30.38 26.56 -10.69
CA ARG A 138 -29.25 27.31 -10.16
C ARG A 138 -29.81 28.34 -9.19
N CYS A 139 -29.55 28.13 -7.89
CA CYS A 139 -29.61 29.24 -6.95
C CYS A 139 -28.31 30.07 -7.14
N LEU A 140 -28.52 31.32 -7.55
CA LEU A 140 -27.55 32.40 -7.52
C LEU A 140 -27.15 32.73 -6.08
#